data_0d8172de639e76cb2ed14b604e4151c9
#
_entry.id   0d8172de639e76cb2ed14b604e4151c9
#
_cell.length_a   1.000
_cell.length_b   1.000
_cell.length_c   1.000
_cell.angle_alpha   90.00
_cell.angle_beta   90.00
_cell.angle_gamma   90.00
#
_symmetry.space_group_name_H-M   'P 1'
#
loop_
_entity.id
_entity.type
_entity.pdbx_description
1 polymer ?
#
loop_
_entity_poly.entity_id
_entity_poly.type
_entity_poly.pdbx_seq_one_letter_code
_entity_poly.pdbx_strand_id
1 'polypeptide(L)'
;MPKARRKRPVKKSRFTAKTADKHVLYQLAVQAPETEVWFLNDWFKSIRGRKPLSLREDFCGTAILCAEWVKSAKERTATGIDIDRSVLAWGEEHNLAPLGAPRERITLLRQDVRAKVKQKHDIICAFNFSYWIFKTREAMREYFSHVRSGLGKGGLFFLDAYGGWESHEPMQEHRKIKGGFTYVWDQNSFDAITHDVTNYIHFEFQDGTELKRAFRYDWRFWSMPELQELLREAGFSKVHVYWDTSKDVNKDSYRLRTRAPNQPGWLAYLVAEG
;
A
#
# COMPACT_ATOMS: atom_id res chain seq x y z
N MET A 1 49.45 -23.61 17.12
CA MET A 1 48.98 -22.22 16.99
C MET A 1 47.75 -22.19 16.11
N PRO A 2 46.59 -21.72 16.57
CA PRO A 2 45.38 -21.67 15.78
C PRO A 2 45.48 -20.50 14.76
N LYS A 3 45.25 -20.81 13.47
CA LYS A 3 45.21 -19.84 12.38
C LYS A 3 44.06 -18.82 12.60
N ALA A 4 44.42 -17.55 12.73
CA ALA A 4 43.45 -16.48 12.79
C ALA A 4 42.52 -16.50 11.57
N ARG A 5 41.20 -16.64 11.79
CA ARG A 5 40.18 -16.50 10.75
C ARG A 5 40.22 -15.09 10.20
N ARG A 6 40.70 -14.94 8.95
CA ARG A 6 40.58 -13.67 8.21
C ARG A 6 39.09 -13.28 8.16
N LYS A 7 38.72 -12.18 8.83
CA LYS A 7 37.40 -11.57 8.69
C LYS A 7 37.20 -11.25 7.19
N ARG A 8 36.16 -11.80 6.58
CA ARG A 8 35.75 -11.41 5.22
C ARG A 8 35.49 -9.89 5.23
N PRO A 9 35.94 -9.14 4.21
CA PRO A 9 35.65 -7.71 4.15
C PRO A 9 34.14 -7.52 4.10
N VAL A 10 33.62 -6.74 5.01
CA VAL A 10 32.21 -6.32 5.03
C VAL A 10 31.99 -5.55 3.72
N LYS A 11 31.12 -6.04 2.84
CA LYS A 11 30.72 -5.29 1.65
C LYS A 11 30.22 -3.93 2.12
N LYS A 12 30.81 -2.83 1.62
CA LYS A 12 30.34 -1.47 1.94
C LYS A 12 28.83 -1.39 1.67
N SER A 13 28.07 -0.93 2.64
CA SER A 13 26.64 -0.70 2.47
C SER A 13 26.41 0.24 1.29
N ARG A 14 25.44 -0.11 0.44
CA ARG A 14 25.01 0.74 -0.68
C ARG A 14 24.35 2.04 -0.17
N PHE A 15 23.77 2.02 1.01
CA PHE A 15 23.00 3.11 1.60
C PHE A 15 23.59 3.55 2.93
N THR A 16 23.53 4.85 3.17
CA THR A 16 23.79 5.53 4.46
C THR A 16 22.70 6.58 4.66
N ALA A 17 22.54 7.12 5.88
CA ALA A 17 21.57 8.19 6.14
C ALA A 17 21.78 9.45 5.27
N LYS A 18 23.02 9.69 4.79
CA LYS A 18 23.35 10.84 3.93
C LYS A 18 23.08 10.61 2.45
N THR A 19 23.13 9.37 1.98
CA THR A 19 23.07 9.04 0.55
C THR A 19 21.82 8.32 0.13
N ALA A 20 21.03 7.85 1.09
CA ALA A 20 19.80 7.12 0.82
C ALA A 20 18.65 8.07 0.47
N ASP A 21 17.93 7.76 -0.59
CA ASP A 21 16.64 8.35 -0.91
C ASP A 21 15.53 7.57 -0.19
N LYS A 22 14.71 8.27 0.59
CA LYS A 22 13.64 7.64 1.38
C LYS A 22 12.59 6.93 0.53
N HIS A 23 12.31 7.42 -0.70
CA HIS A 23 11.34 6.81 -1.59
C HIS A 23 11.88 5.51 -2.19
N VAL A 24 13.17 5.47 -2.54
CA VAL A 24 13.84 4.23 -2.95
C VAL A 24 13.79 3.19 -1.84
N LEU A 25 14.11 3.60 -0.59
CA LEU A 25 14.07 2.68 0.55
C LEU A 25 12.66 2.15 0.82
N TYR A 26 11.65 3.03 0.71
CA TYR A 26 10.24 2.66 0.88
C TYR A 26 9.79 1.63 -0.17
N GLN A 27 10.08 1.90 -1.45
CA GLN A 27 9.75 0.95 -2.53
C GLN A 27 10.39 -0.41 -2.29
N LEU A 28 11.67 -0.46 -1.90
CA LEU A 28 12.37 -1.72 -1.63
C LEU A 28 11.86 -2.47 -0.38
N ALA A 29 11.30 -1.75 0.58
CA ALA A 29 10.88 -2.33 1.85
C ALA A 29 9.38 -2.63 1.94
N VAL A 30 8.53 -1.83 1.30
CA VAL A 30 7.08 -1.85 1.54
C VAL A 30 6.31 -2.26 0.31
N GLN A 31 6.71 -1.83 -0.89
CA GLN A 31 5.94 -2.02 -2.11
C GLN A 31 6.36 -3.28 -2.87
N ALA A 32 5.37 -3.98 -3.41
CA ALA A 32 5.56 -5.16 -4.26
C ALA A 32 4.67 -5.06 -5.52
N PRO A 33 4.92 -4.06 -6.41
CA PRO A 33 3.98 -3.69 -7.47
C PRO A 33 3.69 -4.82 -8.45
N GLU A 34 4.63 -5.71 -8.70
CA GLU A 34 4.42 -6.89 -9.57
C GLU A 34 3.41 -7.87 -8.94
N THR A 35 3.53 -8.11 -7.63
CA THR A 35 2.60 -8.94 -6.88
C THR A 35 1.22 -8.28 -6.79
N GLU A 36 1.18 -6.97 -6.54
CA GLU A 36 -0.06 -6.19 -6.50
C GLU A 36 -0.79 -6.23 -7.83
N VAL A 37 -0.10 -6.02 -8.95
CA VAL A 37 -0.68 -6.15 -10.31
C VAL A 37 -1.21 -7.55 -10.55
N TRP A 38 -0.48 -8.58 -10.09
CA TRP A 38 -0.92 -9.96 -10.26
C TRP A 38 -2.25 -10.20 -9.53
N PHE A 39 -2.36 -9.89 -8.24
CA PHE A 39 -3.58 -10.15 -7.50
C PHE A 39 -4.75 -9.25 -7.91
N LEU A 40 -4.52 -7.97 -8.25
CA LEU A 40 -5.54 -7.09 -8.82
C LEU A 40 -6.17 -7.72 -10.07
N ASN A 41 -5.33 -8.21 -10.97
CA ASN A 41 -5.78 -8.84 -12.20
C ASN A 41 -6.51 -10.18 -11.94
N ASP A 42 -5.93 -11.04 -11.11
CA ASP A 42 -6.45 -12.39 -10.86
C ASP A 42 -7.78 -12.35 -10.11
N TRP A 43 -7.88 -11.55 -9.04
CA TRP A 43 -9.11 -11.41 -8.28
C TRP A 43 -10.20 -10.70 -9.07
N PHE A 44 -9.86 -9.63 -9.80
CA PHE A 44 -10.82 -9.00 -10.69
C PHE A 44 -11.37 -10.02 -11.73
N LYS A 45 -10.50 -10.77 -12.38
CA LYS A 45 -10.88 -11.78 -13.34
C LYS A 45 -11.75 -12.89 -12.71
N SER A 46 -11.42 -13.33 -11.50
CA SER A 46 -12.19 -14.37 -10.80
C SER A 46 -13.61 -13.91 -10.45
N ILE A 47 -13.79 -12.62 -10.13
CA ILE A 47 -15.10 -12.04 -9.78
C ILE A 47 -15.90 -11.65 -11.02
N ARG A 48 -15.25 -11.16 -12.09
CA ARG A 48 -15.91 -10.54 -13.26
C ARG A 48 -15.82 -11.35 -14.55
N GLY A 49 -15.02 -12.41 -14.60
CA GLY A 49 -14.85 -13.25 -15.81
C GLY A 49 -14.09 -12.57 -16.97
N ARG A 50 -13.61 -11.35 -16.80
CA ARG A 50 -12.86 -10.58 -17.80
C ARG A 50 -11.61 -9.93 -17.20
N LYS A 51 -10.68 -9.52 -18.06
CA LYS A 51 -9.51 -8.76 -17.63
C LYS A 51 -9.88 -7.29 -17.36
N PRO A 52 -9.29 -6.67 -16.33
CA PRO A 52 -9.39 -5.23 -16.12
C PRO A 52 -8.41 -4.48 -17.03
N LEU A 53 -8.82 -3.31 -17.53
CA LEU A 53 -8.02 -2.49 -18.44
C LEU A 53 -7.62 -1.13 -17.84
N SER A 54 -8.42 -0.60 -16.92
CA SER A 54 -8.17 0.71 -16.32
C SER A 54 -8.03 0.63 -14.81
N LEU A 55 -6.94 1.22 -14.30
CA LEU A 55 -6.62 1.33 -12.88
C LEU A 55 -6.70 2.80 -12.45
N ARG A 56 -7.26 3.05 -11.27
CA ARG A 56 -7.04 4.28 -10.49
C ARG A 56 -6.40 3.89 -9.17
N GLU A 57 -5.26 4.49 -8.88
CA GLU A 57 -4.56 4.36 -7.60
C GLU A 57 -4.74 5.65 -6.81
N ASP A 58 -5.52 5.58 -5.72
CA ASP A 58 -5.67 6.66 -4.77
C ASP A 58 -4.49 6.63 -3.79
N PHE A 59 -3.97 7.80 -3.40
CA PHE A 59 -2.74 7.94 -2.61
C PHE A 59 -1.54 7.29 -3.30
N CYS A 60 -1.38 7.51 -4.59
CA CYS A 60 -0.43 6.79 -5.44
C CYS A 60 1.05 7.05 -5.08
N GLY A 61 1.34 8.10 -4.30
CA GLY A 61 2.70 8.44 -3.93
C GLY A 61 3.61 8.57 -5.15
N THR A 62 4.58 7.68 -5.26
CA THR A 62 5.54 7.64 -6.38
C THR A 62 4.98 6.97 -7.65
N ALA A 63 3.73 6.56 -7.66
CA ALA A 63 3.03 5.92 -8.79
C ALA A 63 3.72 4.67 -9.36
N ILE A 64 4.47 3.94 -8.55
CA ILE A 64 5.17 2.73 -9.00
C ILE A 64 4.19 1.61 -9.40
N LEU A 65 3.05 1.50 -8.72
CA LEU A 65 2.00 0.54 -9.08
C LEU A 65 1.36 0.93 -10.43
N CYS A 66 1.08 2.22 -10.66
CA CYS A 66 0.63 2.72 -11.96
C CYS A 66 1.61 2.35 -13.07
N ALA A 67 2.93 2.50 -12.83
CA ALA A 67 3.98 2.14 -13.78
C ALA A 67 3.95 0.64 -14.11
N GLU A 68 3.91 -0.21 -13.08
CA GLU A 68 3.88 -1.66 -13.27
C GLU A 68 2.59 -2.13 -13.95
N TRP A 69 1.45 -1.49 -13.60
CA TRP A 69 0.18 -1.78 -14.24
C TRP A 69 0.22 -1.59 -15.75
N VAL A 70 0.70 -0.45 -16.26
CA VAL A 70 0.74 -0.21 -17.72
C VAL A 70 1.80 -1.04 -18.45
N LYS A 71 2.88 -1.45 -17.77
CA LYS A 71 3.88 -2.37 -18.31
C LYS A 71 3.31 -3.75 -18.57
N SER A 72 2.38 -4.19 -17.73
CA SER A 72 1.87 -5.56 -17.72
C SER A 72 0.95 -5.91 -18.91
N ALA A 73 0.38 -4.91 -19.62
CA ALA A 73 -0.35 -5.11 -20.90
C ALA A 73 -0.45 -3.78 -21.69
N LYS A 74 -0.48 -3.90 -23.04
CA LYS A 74 -0.48 -2.73 -23.94
C LYS A 74 -1.76 -1.90 -23.88
N GLU A 75 -2.90 -2.51 -23.56
CA GLU A 75 -4.21 -1.86 -23.49
C GLU A 75 -4.49 -1.20 -22.14
N ARG A 76 -3.62 -1.41 -21.15
CA ARG A 76 -3.84 -0.90 -19.78
C ARG A 76 -3.54 0.56 -19.68
N THR A 77 -4.42 1.28 -18.98
CA THR A 77 -4.26 2.69 -18.60
C THR A 77 -4.30 2.84 -17.08
N ALA A 78 -3.65 3.86 -16.56
CA ALA A 78 -3.65 4.16 -15.12
C ALA A 78 -3.92 5.63 -14.85
N THR A 79 -4.56 5.91 -13.71
CA THR A 79 -4.70 7.23 -13.12
C THR A 79 -4.16 7.17 -11.69
N GLY A 80 -3.09 7.89 -11.41
CA GLY A 80 -2.56 8.05 -10.04
C GLY A 80 -3.03 9.36 -9.44
N ILE A 81 -3.51 9.33 -8.20
CA ILE A 81 -3.95 10.52 -7.46
C ILE A 81 -3.16 10.63 -6.17
N ASP A 82 -2.53 11.78 -5.98
CA ASP A 82 -1.89 12.15 -4.73
C ASP A 82 -1.95 13.67 -4.53
N ILE A 83 -1.93 14.13 -3.29
CA ILE A 83 -1.95 15.57 -2.99
C ILE A 83 -0.53 16.15 -2.94
N ASP A 84 0.47 15.33 -2.66
CA ASP A 84 1.85 15.76 -2.49
C ASP A 84 2.55 15.96 -3.84
N ARG A 85 2.80 17.24 -4.16
CA ARG A 85 3.51 17.63 -5.39
C ARG A 85 4.91 17.02 -5.45
N SER A 86 5.61 16.93 -4.33
CA SER A 86 7.00 16.51 -4.32
C SER A 86 7.14 15.02 -4.59
N VAL A 87 6.24 14.21 -4.03
CA VAL A 87 6.24 12.76 -4.26
C VAL A 87 5.81 12.42 -5.68
N LEU A 88 4.82 13.14 -6.24
CA LEU A 88 4.43 12.97 -7.64
C LEU A 88 5.56 13.35 -8.61
N ALA A 89 6.29 14.45 -8.34
CA ALA A 89 7.44 14.85 -9.16
C ALA A 89 8.56 13.83 -9.09
N TRP A 90 8.86 13.29 -7.91
CA TRP A 90 9.84 12.22 -7.74
C TRP A 90 9.41 10.96 -8.52
N GLY A 91 8.15 10.58 -8.42
CA GLY A 91 7.59 9.43 -9.14
C GLY A 91 7.65 9.61 -10.66
N GLU A 92 7.36 10.80 -11.15
CA GLU A 92 7.50 11.13 -12.58
C GLU A 92 8.93 10.91 -13.06
N GLU A 93 9.91 11.44 -12.34
CA GLU A 93 11.32 11.37 -12.73
C GLU A 93 11.87 9.94 -12.66
N HIS A 94 11.57 9.20 -11.59
CA HIS A 94 12.25 7.94 -11.28
C HIS A 94 11.49 6.69 -11.75
N ASN A 95 10.15 6.73 -11.76
CA ASN A 95 9.32 5.57 -12.08
C ASN A 95 8.64 5.68 -13.45
N LEU A 96 8.21 6.89 -13.86
CA LEU A 96 7.34 7.04 -15.04
C LEU A 96 8.13 7.45 -16.29
N ALA A 97 8.99 8.47 -16.22
CA ALA A 97 9.79 8.91 -17.36
C ALA A 97 10.64 7.78 -17.97
N PRO A 98 11.23 6.84 -17.18
CA PRO A 98 12.00 5.73 -17.73
C PRO A 98 11.16 4.71 -18.52
N LEU A 99 9.83 4.75 -18.45
CA LEU A 99 8.96 3.81 -19.17
C LEU A 99 8.97 4.03 -20.69
N GLY A 100 9.32 5.24 -21.16
CA GLY A 100 9.16 5.59 -22.57
C GLY A 100 7.67 5.64 -23.00
N ALA A 101 7.31 5.05 -24.13
CA ALA A 101 5.95 5.10 -24.68
C ALA A 101 4.84 4.65 -23.71
N PRO A 102 4.98 3.63 -22.86
CA PRO A 102 3.97 3.29 -21.84
C PRO A 102 3.59 4.43 -20.89
N ARG A 103 4.47 5.43 -20.68
CA ARG A 103 4.20 6.61 -19.85
C ARG A 103 2.95 7.38 -20.30
N GLU A 104 2.70 7.45 -21.61
CA GLU A 104 1.54 8.18 -22.19
C GLU A 104 0.18 7.63 -21.72
N ARG A 105 0.16 6.39 -21.22
CA ARG A 105 -1.04 5.72 -20.71
C ARG A 105 -1.30 5.95 -19.23
N ILE A 106 -0.49 6.82 -18.59
CA ILE A 106 -0.62 7.17 -17.16
C ILE A 106 -0.98 8.65 -17.05
N THR A 107 -2.06 8.92 -16.32
CA THR A 107 -2.45 10.27 -15.90
C THR A 107 -2.16 10.45 -14.42
N LEU A 108 -1.36 11.46 -14.07
CA LEU A 108 -1.18 11.86 -12.67
C LEU A 108 -2.07 13.07 -12.36
N LEU A 109 -2.81 13.01 -11.27
CA LEU A 109 -3.67 14.08 -10.78
C LEU A 109 -3.21 14.52 -9.39
N ARG A 110 -2.74 15.76 -9.29
CA ARG A 110 -2.45 16.38 -8.01
C ARG A 110 -3.72 16.95 -7.40
N GLN A 111 -4.41 16.15 -6.60
CA GLN A 111 -5.67 16.57 -5.96
C GLN A 111 -5.99 15.69 -4.74
N ASP A 112 -6.98 16.10 -3.96
CA ASP A 112 -7.60 15.26 -2.94
C ASP A 112 -8.31 14.07 -3.63
N VAL A 113 -8.15 12.86 -3.09
CA VAL A 113 -8.78 11.64 -3.64
C VAL A 113 -10.31 11.68 -3.62
N ARG A 114 -10.91 12.58 -2.81
CA ARG A 114 -12.35 12.87 -2.78
C ARG A 114 -12.78 13.83 -3.88
N ALA A 115 -11.85 14.44 -4.61
CA ALA A 115 -12.21 15.29 -5.74
C ALA A 115 -12.77 14.44 -6.90
N LYS A 116 -13.73 15.02 -7.62
CA LYS A 116 -14.42 14.34 -8.71
C LYS A 116 -13.46 14.03 -9.86
N VAL A 117 -13.39 12.76 -10.25
CA VAL A 117 -12.70 12.28 -11.44
C VAL A 117 -13.75 11.89 -12.49
N LYS A 118 -13.66 12.46 -13.68
CA LYS A 118 -14.65 12.20 -14.76
C LYS A 118 -14.53 10.77 -15.29
N GLN A 119 -13.30 10.27 -15.43
CA GLN A 119 -13.03 8.94 -15.95
C GLN A 119 -13.50 7.85 -14.98
N LYS A 120 -14.10 6.80 -15.52
CA LYS A 120 -14.48 5.59 -14.79
C LYS A 120 -13.42 4.52 -14.96
N HIS A 121 -13.23 3.72 -13.92
CA HIS A 121 -12.17 2.71 -13.89
C HIS A 121 -12.72 1.32 -13.59
N ASP A 122 -12.07 0.29 -14.13
CA ASP A 122 -12.35 -1.11 -13.79
C ASP A 122 -11.92 -1.41 -12.35
N ILE A 123 -10.76 -0.90 -11.99
CA ILE A 123 -10.21 -1.04 -10.64
C ILE A 123 -9.90 0.35 -10.08
N ILE A 124 -10.31 0.56 -8.83
CA ILE A 124 -9.76 1.61 -7.97
C ILE A 124 -9.08 0.90 -6.80
N CYS A 125 -7.91 1.36 -6.38
CA CYS A 125 -7.23 0.82 -5.21
C CYS A 125 -6.69 1.92 -4.30
N ALA A 126 -6.61 1.61 -3.00
CA ALA A 126 -5.97 2.42 -1.98
C ALA A 126 -5.21 1.49 -1.04
N PHE A 127 -3.89 1.41 -1.19
CA PHE A 127 -3.03 0.50 -0.46
C PHE A 127 -2.17 1.19 0.59
N ASN A 128 -1.47 0.38 1.37
CA ASN A 128 -0.62 0.79 2.47
C ASN A 128 -1.40 1.61 3.51
N PHE A 129 -2.67 1.25 3.73
CA PHE A 129 -3.58 1.85 4.74
C PHE A 129 -3.76 3.36 4.57
N SER A 130 -3.40 3.93 3.43
CA SER A 130 -3.35 5.39 3.21
C SER A 130 -4.68 6.09 3.47
N TYR A 131 -5.81 5.42 3.23
CA TYR A 131 -7.16 5.93 3.47
C TYR A 131 -7.50 6.09 4.97
N TRP A 132 -6.68 5.55 5.88
CA TRP A 132 -6.85 5.70 7.34
C TRP A 132 -6.61 7.12 7.84
N ILE A 133 -6.15 8.04 6.98
CA ILE A 133 -6.13 9.48 7.25
C ILE A 133 -7.53 10.05 7.49
N PHE A 134 -8.58 9.39 6.99
CA PHE A 134 -9.96 9.77 7.25
C PHE A 134 -10.38 9.25 8.63
N LYS A 135 -10.30 10.12 9.62
CA LYS A 135 -10.46 9.75 11.04
C LYS A 135 -11.91 9.71 11.53
N THR A 136 -12.89 10.18 10.75
CA THR A 136 -14.30 10.10 11.12
C THR A 136 -15.07 9.17 10.18
N ARG A 137 -16.18 8.59 10.67
CA ARG A 137 -17.05 7.73 9.84
C ARG A 137 -17.59 8.50 8.62
N GLU A 138 -17.94 9.76 8.83
CA GLU A 138 -18.46 10.65 7.77
C GLU A 138 -17.44 10.84 6.66
N ALA A 139 -16.19 11.21 7.02
CA ALA A 139 -15.12 11.42 6.05
C ALA A 139 -14.75 10.13 5.30
N MET A 140 -14.71 8.99 6.00
CA MET A 140 -14.45 7.69 5.40
C MET A 140 -15.58 7.28 4.44
N ARG A 141 -16.84 7.44 4.84
CA ARG A 141 -18.01 7.16 4.00
C ARG A 141 -18.06 8.07 2.79
N GLU A 142 -17.75 9.36 2.94
CA GLU A 142 -17.63 10.30 1.83
C GLU A 142 -16.59 9.81 0.81
N TYR A 143 -15.40 9.46 1.28
CA TYR A 143 -14.34 8.90 0.43
C TYR A 143 -14.82 7.64 -0.30
N PHE A 144 -15.37 6.67 0.39
CA PHE A 144 -15.88 5.44 -0.22
C PHE A 144 -17.00 5.70 -1.25
N SER A 145 -17.87 6.69 -0.99
CA SER A 145 -18.89 7.11 -1.96
C SER A 145 -18.28 7.71 -3.22
N HIS A 146 -17.21 8.51 -3.09
CA HIS A 146 -16.45 9.04 -4.22
C HIS A 146 -15.77 7.93 -5.02
N VAL A 147 -15.15 6.97 -4.34
CA VAL A 147 -14.56 5.78 -4.99
C VAL A 147 -15.62 5.02 -5.78
N ARG A 148 -16.76 4.70 -5.13
CA ARG A 148 -17.85 4.00 -5.81
C ARG A 148 -18.33 4.74 -7.04
N SER A 149 -18.48 6.07 -6.94
CA SER A 149 -18.87 6.90 -8.07
C SER A 149 -17.82 6.91 -9.19
N GLY A 150 -16.56 6.63 -8.92
CA GLY A 150 -15.45 6.52 -9.88
C GLY A 150 -15.36 5.18 -10.60
N LEU A 151 -16.05 4.15 -10.12
CA LEU A 151 -16.04 2.84 -10.74
C LEU A 151 -16.90 2.80 -12.01
N GLY A 152 -16.42 2.09 -13.00
CA GLY A 152 -17.18 1.70 -14.19
C GLY A 152 -18.17 0.55 -13.90
N LYS A 153 -18.98 0.19 -14.87
CA LYS A 153 -19.91 -0.95 -14.74
C LYS A 153 -19.15 -2.23 -14.41
N GLY A 154 -19.47 -2.82 -13.26
CA GLY A 154 -18.78 -4.00 -12.76
C GLY A 154 -17.36 -3.71 -12.26
N GLY A 155 -17.03 -2.46 -11.94
CA GLY A 155 -15.75 -2.11 -11.34
C GLY A 155 -15.62 -2.63 -9.91
N LEU A 156 -14.37 -2.74 -9.44
CA LEU A 156 -14.02 -3.20 -8.11
C LEU A 156 -13.11 -2.21 -7.39
N PHE A 157 -13.35 -2.05 -6.09
CA PHE A 157 -12.46 -1.28 -5.20
C PHE A 157 -11.64 -2.23 -4.34
N PHE A 158 -10.33 -2.01 -4.31
CA PHE A 158 -9.36 -2.79 -3.55
C PHE A 158 -8.72 -1.93 -2.47
N LEU A 159 -8.67 -2.42 -1.25
CA LEU A 159 -7.99 -1.78 -0.13
C LEU A 159 -7.40 -2.84 0.79
N ASP A 160 -6.36 -2.48 1.52
CA ASP A 160 -5.73 -3.32 2.53
C ASP A 160 -6.10 -2.84 3.94
N ALA A 161 -6.00 -3.73 4.91
CA ALA A 161 -6.16 -3.43 6.33
C ALA A 161 -5.25 -4.35 7.15
N TYR A 162 -4.73 -3.83 8.26
CA TYR A 162 -4.01 -4.63 9.24
C TYR A 162 -4.70 -4.60 10.59
N GLY A 163 -4.34 -5.53 11.44
CA GLY A 163 -4.83 -5.59 12.81
C GLY A 163 -4.20 -6.75 13.57
N GLY A 164 -4.86 -7.17 14.62
CA GLY A 164 -4.36 -8.14 15.59
C GLY A 164 -4.21 -7.48 16.96
N TRP A 165 -3.94 -8.27 18.00
CA TRP A 165 -3.84 -7.68 19.34
C TRP A 165 -2.57 -6.82 19.52
N GLU A 166 -1.48 -7.12 18.79
CA GLU A 166 -0.25 -6.32 18.84
C GLU A 166 -0.38 -4.97 18.11
N SER A 167 -1.38 -4.81 17.24
CA SER A 167 -1.57 -3.53 16.53
C SER A 167 -2.00 -2.36 17.43
N HIS A 168 -2.37 -2.63 18.68
CA HIS A 168 -2.73 -1.65 19.69
C HIS A 168 -1.57 -1.35 20.67
N GLU A 169 -0.46 -2.09 20.56
CA GLU A 169 0.66 -1.96 21.47
C GLU A 169 1.77 -1.10 20.85
N PRO A 170 2.39 -0.20 21.62
CA PRO A 170 3.62 0.47 21.19
C PRO A 170 4.74 -0.57 21.00
N MET A 171 5.23 -0.71 19.76
CA MET A 171 6.28 -1.67 19.45
C MET A 171 7.03 -1.30 18.18
N GLN A 172 8.19 -1.89 18.00
CA GLN A 172 8.98 -1.76 16.78
C GLN A 172 9.24 -3.12 16.15
N GLU A 173 8.95 -3.23 14.85
CA GLU A 173 9.28 -4.39 14.05
C GLU A 173 10.47 -4.08 13.14
N HIS A 174 11.54 -4.88 13.24
CA HIS A 174 12.75 -4.73 12.46
C HIS A 174 12.84 -5.80 11.38
N ARG A 175 12.88 -5.39 10.12
CA ARG A 175 12.99 -6.28 8.97
C ARG A 175 14.21 -5.96 8.11
N LYS A 176 15.14 -6.91 8.00
CA LYS A 176 16.32 -6.79 7.13
C LYS A 176 15.92 -6.85 5.65
N ILE A 177 16.32 -5.84 4.88
CA ILE A 177 16.01 -5.73 3.45
C ILE A 177 17.23 -6.14 2.62
N LYS A 178 17.00 -6.82 1.49
CA LYS A 178 18.07 -7.28 0.58
C LYS A 178 18.99 -6.16 0.10
N GLY A 179 18.54 -4.90 0.13
CA GLY A 179 19.34 -3.72 -0.20
C GLY A 179 20.44 -3.36 0.81
N GLY A 180 20.58 -4.10 1.93
CA GLY A 180 21.61 -3.89 2.94
C GLY A 180 21.26 -2.83 3.98
N PHE A 181 19.99 -2.68 4.30
CA PHE A 181 19.47 -1.84 5.37
C PHE A 181 18.36 -2.58 6.13
N THR A 182 17.98 -2.05 7.29
CA THR A 182 16.84 -2.52 8.09
C THR A 182 15.71 -1.52 7.97
N TYR A 183 14.54 -1.99 7.61
CA TYR A 183 13.27 -1.29 7.73
C TYR A 183 12.75 -1.46 9.14
N VAL A 184 12.31 -0.37 9.76
CA VAL A 184 11.70 -0.36 11.10
C VAL A 184 10.31 0.23 11.00
N TRP A 185 9.30 -0.59 11.29
CA TRP A 185 7.95 -0.14 11.54
C TRP A 185 7.79 0.17 13.02
N ASP A 186 7.45 1.40 13.36
CA ASP A 186 7.33 1.89 14.72
C ASP A 186 5.88 2.27 15.02
N GLN A 187 5.18 1.40 15.74
CA GLN A 187 3.87 1.68 16.33
C GLN A 187 4.08 2.52 17.59
N ASN A 188 4.10 3.85 17.42
CA ASN A 188 4.53 4.76 18.49
C ASN A 188 3.44 5.00 19.54
N SER A 189 2.18 5.10 19.12
CA SER A 189 1.07 5.34 20.04
C SER A 189 -0.26 4.85 19.51
N PHE A 190 -1.14 4.43 20.44
CA PHE A 190 -2.54 4.09 20.19
C PHE A 190 -3.40 4.75 21.29
N ASP A 191 -4.44 5.48 20.90
CA ASP A 191 -5.44 6.03 21.81
C ASP A 191 -6.67 5.12 21.87
N ALA A 192 -6.96 4.56 23.03
CA ALA A 192 -8.01 3.58 23.21
C ALA A 192 -9.44 4.15 23.14
N ILE A 193 -9.62 5.47 23.21
CA ILE A 193 -10.93 6.13 23.14
C ILE A 193 -11.24 6.52 21.69
N THR A 194 -10.27 7.11 20.99
CA THR A 194 -10.44 7.64 19.62
C THR A 194 -10.00 6.66 18.55
N HIS A 195 -9.18 5.67 18.90
CA HIS A 195 -8.43 4.80 18.00
C HIS A 195 -7.43 5.56 17.11
N ASP A 196 -7.04 6.78 17.51
CA ASP A 196 -5.98 7.50 16.83
C ASP A 196 -4.64 6.77 17.06
N VAL A 197 -3.90 6.60 15.97
CA VAL A 197 -2.57 5.99 15.98
C VAL A 197 -1.56 6.91 15.33
N THR A 198 -0.36 6.93 15.90
CA THR A 198 0.80 7.55 15.26
C THR A 198 1.84 6.47 15.01
N ASN A 199 2.19 6.28 13.75
CA ASN A 199 3.20 5.31 13.34
C ASN A 199 4.33 6.01 12.59
N TYR A 200 5.53 5.43 12.65
CA TYR A 200 6.68 5.90 11.90
C TYR A 200 7.33 4.77 11.10
N ILE A 201 8.05 5.16 10.05
CA ILE A 201 9.03 4.31 9.40
C ILE A 201 10.41 4.92 9.64
N HIS A 202 11.35 4.06 10.06
CA HIS A 202 12.76 4.39 10.14
C HIS A 202 13.56 3.44 9.25
N PHE A 203 14.78 3.85 8.91
CA PHE A 203 15.73 3.01 8.21
C PHE A 203 17.07 3.03 8.93
N GLU A 204 17.61 1.85 9.22
CA GLU A 204 18.91 1.66 9.85
C GLU A 204 19.90 1.10 8.83
N PHE A 205 21.12 1.60 8.84
CA PHE A 205 22.14 1.23 7.87
C PHE A 205 23.30 0.46 8.52
N GLN A 206 24.04 -0.30 7.68
CA GLN A 206 25.13 -1.15 8.16
C GLN A 206 26.33 -0.38 8.73
N ASP A 207 26.44 0.91 8.42
CA ASP A 207 27.46 1.82 8.97
C ASP A 207 27.07 2.40 10.33
N GLY A 208 25.92 2.00 10.89
CA GLY A 208 25.39 2.47 12.16
C GLY A 208 24.64 3.81 12.08
N THR A 209 24.50 4.38 10.88
CA THR A 209 23.66 5.58 10.70
C THR A 209 22.18 5.21 10.56
N GLU A 210 21.28 6.16 10.87
CA GLU A 210 19.84 5.95 10.84
C GLU A 210 19.13 7.13 10.16
N LEU A 211 18.09 6.83 9.37
CA LEU A 211 17.12 7.80 8.88
C LEU A 211 15.86 7.69 9.74
N LYS A 212 15.80 8.46 10.84
CA LYS A 212 14.69 8.44 11.78
C LYS A 212 13.48 9.19 11.23
N ARG A 213 12.28 8.64 11.47
CA ARG A 213 10.99 9.23 11.10
C ARG A 213 10.96 9.65 9.62
N ALA A 214 11.48 8.76 8.74
CA ALA A 214 11.49 8.97 7.30
C ALA A 214 10.07 9.18 6.76
N PHE A 215 9.10 8.49 7.37
CA PHE A 215 7.67 8.67 7.17
C PHE A 215 6.96 8.72 8.52
N ARG A 216 5.87 9.49 8.58
CA ARG A 216 4.97 9.62 9.72
C ARG A 216 3.54 9.43 9.24
N TYR A 217 2.78 8.67 10.00
CA TYR A 217 1.39 8.37 9.75
C TYR A 217 0.57 8.74 10.98
N ASP A 218 -0.36 9.66 10.82
CA ASP A 218 -1.36 10.03 11.83
C ASP A 218 -2.71 9.55 11.34
N TRP A 219 -3.10 8.35 11.76
CA TRP A 219 -4.25 7.64 11.28
C TRP A 219 -5.28 7.41 12.39
N ARG A 220 -6.48 7.00 12.02
CA ARG A 220 -7.39 6.27 12.88
C ARG A 220 -7.31 4.80 12.53
N PHE A 221 -7.12 3.96 13.53
CA PHE A 221 -7.22 2.51 13.39
C PHE A 221 -8.68 2.13 13.12
N TRP A 222 -8.92 1.44 12.02
CA TRP A 222 -10.23 0.97 11.61
C TRP A 222 -10.33 -0.55 11.72
N SER A 223 -11.33 -1.04 12.45
CA SER A 223 -11.57 -2.47 12.52
C SER A 223 -12.16 -3.01 11.22
N MET A 224 -11.96 -4.30 10.98
CA MET A 224 -12.51 -5.00 9.80
C MET A 224 -14.04 -4.88 9.70
N PRO A 225 -14.83 -5.03 10.78
CA PRO A 225 -16.29 -4.79 10.73
C PRO A 225 -16.65 -3.37 10.32
N GLU A 226 -16.02 -2.34 10.92
CA GLU A 226 -16.29 -0.93 10.56
C GLU A 226 -16.04 -0.65 9.08
N LEU A 227 -14.92 -1.14 8.52
CA LEU A 227 -14.62 -0.95 7.10
C LEU A 227 -15.67 -1.61 6.20
N GLN A 228 -16.09 -2.83 6.53
CA GLN A 228 -17.13 -3.52 5.76
C GLN A 228 -18.49 -2.82 5.85
N GLU A 229 -18.86 -2.30 7.02
CA GLU A 229 -20.09 -1.54 7.21
C GLU A 229 -20.06 -0.23 6.44
N LEU A 230 -18.99 0.55 6.56
CA LEU A 230 -18.81 1.82 5.84
C LEU A 230 -18.82 1.65 4.32
N LEU A 231 -18.24 0.58 3.79
CA LEU A 231 -18.32 0.26 2.37
C LEU A 231 -19.77 0.00 1.94
N ARG A 232 -20.54 -0.77 2.73
CA ARG A 232 -21.96 -1.02 2.43
C ARG A 232 -22.80 0.27 2.55
N GLU A 233 -22.55 1.08 3.57
CA GLU A 233 -23.20 2.40 3.76
C GLU A 233 -22.90 3.35 2.59
N ALA A 234 -21.69 3.27 2.00
CA ALA A 234 -21.32 4.00 0.79
C ALA A 234 -21.96 3.43 -0.51
N GLY A 235 -22.71 2.32 -0.38
CA GLY A 235 -23.51 1.72 -1.44
C GLY A 235 -22.81 0.62 -2.23
N PHE A 236 -21.67 0.09 -1.76
CA PHE A 236 -21.08 -1.12 -2.36
C PHE A 236 -21.99 -2.32 -2.10
N SER A 237 -22.24 -3.11 -3.14
CA SER A 237 -23.22 -4.20 -3.09
C SER A 237 -22.71 -5.43 -2.34
N LYS A 238 -21.39 -5.65 -2.37
CA LYS A 238 -20.74 -6.79 -1.71
C LYS A 238 -19.30 -6.43 -1.33
N VAL A 239 -18.85 -6.97 -0.19
CA VAL A 239 -17.48 -6.82 0.30
C VAL A 239 -16.90 -8.20 0.56
N HIS A 240 -15.80 -8.50 -0.12
CA HIS A 240 -15.03 -9.74 0.05
C HIS A 240 -13.81 -9.44 0.93
N VAL A 241 -13.48 -10.35 1.83
CA VAL A 241 -12.26 -10.28 2.64
C VAL A 241 -11.33 -11.42 2.22
N TYR A 242 -10.16 -11.04 1.71
CA TYR A 242 -9.07 -11.95 1.40
C TYR A 242 -8.09 -11.93 2.56
N TRP A 243 -8.05 -13.03 3.29
CA TRP A 243 -7.26 -13.20 4.51
C TRP A 243 -6.00 -14.00 4.20
N ASP A 244 -4.86 -13.58 4.74
CA ASP A 244 -3.65 -14.38 4.62
C ASP A 244 -3.79 -15.67 5.44
N THR A 245 -3.60 -16.78 4.77
CA THR A 245 -3.66 -18.13 5.34
C THR A 245 -2.30 -18.82 5.32
N SER A 246 -1.24 -18.10 4.94
CA SER A 246 0.11 -18.65 4.93
C SER A 246 0.56 -18.98 6.35
N LYS A 247 1.26 -20.10 6.47
CA LYS A 247 2.03 -20.49 7.67
C LYS A 247 3.51 -20.10 7.54
N ASP A 248 3.92 -19.69 6.36
CA ASP A 248 5.28 -19.26 6.04
C ASP A 248 5.28 -17.74 5.89
N VAL A 249 5.95 -17.05 6.80
CA VAL A 249 6.06 -15.58 6.82
C VAL A 249 6.70 -14.98 5.56
N ASN A 250 7.29 -15.80 4.71
CA ASN A 250 7.89 -15.38 3.44
C ASN A 250 7.00 -15.64 2.23
N LYS A 251 5.76 -16.10 2.44
CA LYS A 251 4.83 -16.43 1.36
C LYS A 251 3.44 -15.94 1.68
N ASP A 252 2.89 -15.14 0.79
CA ASP A 252 1.51 -14.70 0.86
C ASP A 252 0.57 -15.78 0.29
N SER A 253 -0.49 -16.08 1.01
CA SER A 253 -1.54 -17.00 0.56
C SER A 253 -2.92 -16.49 0.94
N TYR A 254 -3.38 -15.47 0.23
CA TYR A 254 -4.68 -14.86 0.48
C TYR A 254 -5.82 -15.74 -0.02
N ARG A 255 -6.80 -15.97 0.85
CA ARG A 255 -8.02 -16.73 0.55
C ARG A 255 -9.26 -15.99 1.02
N LEU A 256 -10.34 -16.08 0.25
CA LEU A 256 -11.63 -15.55 0.67
C LEU A 256 -12.07 -16.18 1.99
N ARG A 257 -12.38 -15.34 2.98
CA ARG A 257 -12.82 -15.76 4.31
C ARG A 257 -13.98 -14.88 4.80
N THR A 258 -14.89 -15.51 5.54
CA THR A 258 -15.97 -14.82 6.28
C THR A 258 -15.71 -14.84 7.78
N ARG A 259 -14.79 -15.67 8.24
CA ARG A 259 -14.32 -15.79 9.63
C ARG A 259 -12.84 -16.14 9.62
N ALA A 260 -12.11 -15.56 10.55
CA ALA A 260 -10.70 -15.86 10.81
C ALA A 260 -10.44 -15.81 12.32
N PRO A 261 -9.48 -16.61 12.84
CA PRO A 261 -9.04 -16.46 14.23
C PRO A 261 -8.28 -15.13 14.39
N ASN A 262 -8.32 -14.57 15.60
CA ASN A 262 -7.44 -13.47 15.92
C ASN A 262 -5.99 -13.95 16.01
N GLN A 263 -5.04 -13.07 15.70
CA GLN A 263 -3.59 -13.34 15.68
C GLN A 263 -2.85 -12.11 16.22
N PRO A 264 -1.54 -12.24 16.56
CA PRO A 264 -0.74 -11.09 17.00
C PRO A 264 -0.81 -9.93 16.00
N GLY A 265 -0.47 -10.19 14.75
CA GLY A 265 -0.60 -9.27 13.62
C GLY A 265 -1.19 -9.99 12.41
N TRP A 266 -1.99 -9.28 11.61
CA TRP A 266 -2.53 -9.78 10.35
C TRP A 266 -2.66 -8.67 9.32
N LEU A 267 -2.53 -9.05 8.07
CA LEU A 267 -2.83 -8.24 6.90
C LEU A 267 -3.96 -8.90 6.11
N ALA A 268 -4.91 -8.12 5.65
CA ALA A 268 -5.99 -8.59 4.80
C ALA A 268 -6.31 -7.58 3.71
N TYR A 269 -6.86 -8.07 2.60
CA TYR A 269 -7.38 -7.21 1.55
C TYR A 269 -8.90 -7.27 1.53
N LEU A 270 -9.52 -6.11 1.31
CA LEU A 270 -10.94 -6.01 1.04
C LEU A 270 -11.16 -5.72 -0.45
N VAL A 271 -12.13 -6.40 -1.05
CA VAL A 271 -12.55 -6.15 -2.44
C VAL A 271 -14.03 -5.85 -2.42
N ALA A 272 -14.39 -4.62 -2.79
CA ALA A 272 -15.77 -4.15 -2.78
C ALA A 272 -16.33 -4.00 -4.20
N GLU A 273 -17.54 -4.53 -4.41
CA GLU A 273 -18.25 -4.51 -5.70
C GLU A 273 -19.12 -3.24 -5.80
N GLY A 274 -18.85 -2.41 -6.82
CA GLY A 274 -19.59 -1.17 -7.11
C GLY A 274 -20.98 -1.38 -7.72
#